data_6724587d75ec2b72717aceae62a6deb7
#
_entry.id   6724587d75ec2b72717aceae62a6deb7
#
_cell.length_a   1.000
_cell.length_b   1.000
_cell.length_c   1.000
_cell.angle_alpha   90.00
_cell.angle_beta   90.00
_cell.angle_gamma   90.00
#
_symmetry.space_group_name_H-M   'P 1'
#
loop_
_entity.id
_entity.type
_entity.pdbx_description
1 polymer ?
#
loop_
_entity_poly.entity_id
_entity_poly.type
_entity_poly.pdbx_seq_one_letter_code
_entity_poly.pdbx_strand_id
1 'polypeptide(L)'
;MPQLEALISVSIKRLQVHHYSRAQMEAALGVDRQLIRDETYFVVEREGQIIGCGGWSERKTLFGGDAIRTRMDMELDLKRDSARSLVHPAWARCRIARTILERCEKAIRLAGFRDVELVATLTGELFYEASCYSQGVRFEIPLANGLSLPVVRIVKQL
;
A
#
# COMPACT_ATOMS: atom_id res chain seq x y z
N MET A 1 16.98 6.32 0.59
CA MET A 1 16.62 4.99 0.02
C MET A 1 16.89 3.82 1.00
N PRO A 2 18.09 3.59 1.56
CA PRO A 2 18.32 2.42 2.44
C PRO A 2 17.38 2.34 3.66
N GLN A 3 17.10 3.46 4.32
CA GLN A 3 16.17 3.49 5.46
C GLN A 3 14.73 3.11 5.05
N LEU A 4 14.30 3.53 3.88
CA LEU A 4 12.97 3.22 3.35
C LEU A 4 12.84 1.73 3.03
N GLU A 5 13.84 1.16 2.38
CA GLU A 5 13.90 -0.28 2.09
C GLU A 5 13.91 -1.12 3.37
N ALA A 6 14.67 -0.69 4.37
CA ALA A 6 14.70 -1.32 5.69
C ALA A 6 13.33 -1.26 6.39
N LEU A 7 12.67 -0.10 6.37
CA LEU A 7 11.33 0.06 6.92
C LEU A 7 10.33 -0.89 6.24
N ILE A 8 10.30 -0.90 4.91
CA ILE A 8 9.39 -1.76 4.14
C ILE A 8 9.63 -3.23 4.47
N SER A 9 10.88 -3.66 4.49
CA SER A 9 11.25 -5.04 4.81
C SER A 9 10.79 -5.45 6.21
N VAL A 10 11.07 -4.64 7.23
CA VAL A 10 10.68 -4.97 8.62
C VAL A 10 9.17 -4.91 8.82
N SER A 11 8.48 -3.96 8.19
CA SER A 11 7.03 -3.83 8.24
C SER A 11 6.34 -5.09 7.68
N ILE A 12 6.71 -5.49 6.47
CA ILE A 12 6.12 -6.66 5.81
C ILE A 12 6.43 -7.93 6.59
N LYS A 13 7.69 -8.16 6.96
CA LYS A 13 8.12 -9.38 7.66
C LYS A 13 7.53 -9.54 9.07
N ARG A 14 7.17 -8.46 9.74
CA ARG A 14 6.67 -8.49 11.13
C ARG A 14 5.16 -8.37 11.23
N LEU A 15 4.53 -7.54 10.40
CA LEU A 15 3.10 -7.26 10.53
C LEU A 15 2.21 -8.21 9.71
N GLN A 16 2.78 -8.93 8.75
CA GLN A 16 1.99 -9.76 7.83
C GLN A 16 2.15 -11.28 8.05
N VAL A 17 2.90 -11.70 9.06
CA VAL A 17 3.21 -13.12 9.34
C VAL A 17 1.99 -14.01 9.62
N HIS A 18 0.87 -13.43 10.05
CA HIS A 18 -0.34 -14.18 10.35
C HIS A 18 -1.17 -14.56 9.11
N HIS A 19 -0.92 -13.91 7.98
CA HIS A 19 -1.70 -14.08 6.76
C HIS A 19 -0.90 -14.59 5.56
N TYR A 20 0.42 -14.41 5.58
CA TYR A 20 1.28 -14.74 4.45
C TYR A 20 2.51 -15.55 4.86
N SER A 21 2.92 -16.46 4.01
CA SER A 21 4.17 -17.19 4.17
C SER A 21 5.38 -16.28 3.95
N ARG A 22 6.53 -16.69 4.46
CA ARG A 22 7.79 -15.96 4.26
C ARG A 22 8.13 -15.78 2.77
N ALA A 23 7.91 -16.81 1.96
CA ALA A 23 8.16 -16.76 0.51
C ALA A 23 7.23 -15.77 -0.21
N GLN A 24 5.94 -15.67 0.19
CA GLN A 24 5.03 -14.67 -0.33
C GLN A 24 5.47 -13.25 0.05
N MET A 25 5.87 -13.03 1.30
CA MET A 25 6.33 -11.74 1.78
C MET A 25 7.61 -11.28 1.08
N GLU A 26 8.58 -12.18 0.88
CA GLU A 26 9.84 -11.87 0.19
C GLU A 26 9.61 -11.50 -1.29
N ALA A 27 8.69 -12.17 -1.96
CA ALA A 27 8.35 -11.88 -3.36
C ALA A 27 7.52 -10.59 -3.53
N ALA A 28 6.83 -10.13 -2.48
CA ALA A 28 6.04 -8.91 -2.46
C ALA A 28 6.83 -7.66 -2.01
N LEU A 29 8.10 -7.82 -1.60
CA LEU A 29 8.96 -6.72 -1.17
C LEU A 29 9.31 -5.79 -2.33
N GLY A 30 9.16 -4.49 -2.11
CA GLY A 30 9.61 -3.48 -3.07
C GLY A 30 9.25 -2.06 -2.68
N VAL A 31 10.13 -1.12 -2.98
CA VAL A 31 9.86 0.32 -2.93
C VAL A 31 9.14 0.70 -4.22
N ASP A 32 8.08 1.45 -4.12
CA ASP A 32 7.45 2.06 -5.29
C ASP A 32 8.21 3.33 -5.67
N ARG A 33 9.23 3.16 -6.50
CA ARG A 33 10.07 4.26 -6.99
C ARG A 33 9.32 5.22 -7.89
N GLN A 34 8.21 4.76 -8.47
CA GLN A 34 7.42 5.61 -9.34
C GLN A 34 6.66 6.68 -8.53
N LEU A 35 6.08 6.32 -7.39
CA LEU A 35 5.44 7.29 -6.50
C LEU A 35 6.43 8.34 -5.97
N ILE A 36 7.69 7.95 -5.78
CA ILE A 36 8.75 8.89 -5.38
C ILE A 36 9.05 9.89 -6.51
N ARG A 37 9.12 9.41 -7.76
CA ARG A 37 9.34 10.29 -8.95
C ARG A 37 8.15 11.22 -9.20
N ASP A 38 6.94 10.75 -8.88
CA ASP A 38 5.71 11.52 -9.04
C ASP A 38 5.48 12.51 -7.87
N GLU A 39 6.39 12.53 -6.88
CA GLU A 39 6.30 13.36 -5.66
C GLU A 39 5.01 13.11 -4.85
N THR A 40 4.43 11.92 -4.98
CA THR A 40 3.21 11.51 -4.29
C THR A 40 3.48 10.54 -3.13
N TYR A 41 4.74 10.40 -2.71
CA TYR A 41 5.18 9.52 -1.64
C TYR A 41 5.51 10.32 -0.37
N PHE A 42 4.92 9.93 0.74
CA PHE A 42 5.08 10.56 2.05
C PHE A 42 5.87 9.68 2.99
N VAL A 43 6.66 10.29 3.86
CA VAL A 43 7.36 9.63 4.96
C VAL A 43 7.03 10.29 6.28
N VAL A 44 6.99 9.50 7.34
CA VAL A 44 6.94 9.98 8.72
C VAL A 44 8.29 9.69 9.35
N GLU A 45 8.97 10.76 9.78
CA GLU A 45 10.26 10.69 10.42
C GLU A 45 10.16 11.06 11.89
N ARG A 46 10.91 10.37 12.71
CA ARG A 46 11.12 10.70 14.12
C ARG A 46 12.57 10.45 14.51
N GLU A 47 13.21 11.46 15.09
CA GLU A 47 14.61 11.40 15.56
C GLU A 47 15.58 10.89 14.47
N GLY A 48 15.40 11.34 13.20
CA GLY A 48 16.22 10.94 12.08
C GLY A 48 15.94 9.54 11.51
N GLN A 49 14.91 8.86 12.02
CA GLN A 49 14.50 7.54 11.55
C GLN A 49 13.15 7.58 10.83
N ILE A 50 13.06 6.96 9.66
CA ILE A 50 11.78 6.78 8.96
C ILE A 50 10.99 5.67 9.66
N ILE A 51 9.83 6.04 10.24
CA ILE A 51 8.96 5.14 11.01
C ILE A 51 7.66 4.79 10.30
N GLY A 52 7.33 5.48 9.22
CA GLY A 52 6.19 5.19 8.37
C GLY A 52 6.37 5.79 7.00
N CYS A 53 5.74 5.19 6.01
CA CYS A 53 5.73 5.67 4.64
C CYS A 53 4.45 5.25 3.92
N GLY A 54 4.13 5.98 2.86
CA GLY A 54 3.00 5.68 2.01
C GLY A 54 2.85 6.71 0.91
N GLY A 55 1.95 6.46 -0.02
CA GLY A 55 1.74 7.35 -1.14
C GLY A 55 0.47 7.05 -1.89
N TRP A 56 0.20 7.85 -2.88
CA TRP A 56 -0.95 7.69 -3.76
C TRP A 56 -0.53 7.84 -5.23
N SER A 57 -1.34 7.35 -6.14
CA SER A 57 -1.08 7.42 -7.58
C SER A 57 -2.36 7.72 -8.32
N GLU A 58 -2.33 8.66 -9.25
CA GLU A 58 -3.41 8.91 -10.22
C GLU A 58 -3.37 7.92 -11.40
N ARG A 59 -2.48 6.94 -11.34
CA ARG A 59 -2.37 5.91 -12.37
C ARG A 59 -3.27 4.74 -12.05
N LYS A 60 -3.81 4.12 -13.08
CA LYS A 60 -4.64 2.90 -13.03
C LYS A 60 -3.84 1.65 -12.60
N THR A 61 -3.03 1.74 -11.55
CA THR A 61 -2.22 0.63 -11.04
C THR A 61 -2.63 0.30 -9.62
N LEU A 62 -3.13 -0.91 -9.40
CA LEU A 62 -3.66 -1.34 -8.09
C LEU A 62 -2.59 -1.71 -7.07
N PHE A 63 -1.43 -2.15 -7.52
CA PHE A 63 -0.40 -2.68 -6.65
C PHE A 63 0.96 -2.08 -7.00
N GLY A 64 1.50 -1.35 -6.05
CA GLY A 64 2.77 -0.67 -6.27
C GLY A 64 3.93 -1.45 -5.72
N GLY A 65 4.76 -1.83 -6.57
CA GLY A 65 6.12 -2.32 -6.48
C GLY A 65 6.54 -2.59 -7.90
N ASP A 66 7.69 -2.10 -8.30
CA ASP A 66 8.19 -2.26 -9.69
C ASP A 66 8.22 -3.72 -10.15
N ALA A 67 8.18 -4.67 -9.21
CA ALA A 67 8.22 -6.11 -9.46
C ALA A 67 6.89 -6.77 -9.88
N ILE A 68 5.74 -6.12 -9.68
CA ILE A 68 4.40 -6.75 -9.85
C ILE A 68 3.62 -6.17 -11.04
N ARG A 69 4.20 -5.23 -11.77
CA ARG A 69 3.55 -4.37 -12.76
C ARG A 69 3.06 -4.99 -14.06
N THR A 70 3.22 -6.28 -14.34
CA THR A 70 3.27 -6.65 -15.76
C THR A 70 2.04 -7.30 -16.36
N ARG A 71 1.04 -7.76 -15.63
CA ARG A 71 -0.05 -8.51 -16.25
C ARG A 71 -1.47 -8.16 -15.80
N MET A 72 -1.68 -7.74 -14.58
CA MET A 72 -3.02 -7.47 -14.04
C MET A 72 -3.55 -6.06 -14.33
N ASP A 73 -2.66 -5.10 -14.59
CA ASP A 73 -3.05 -3.72 -14.91
C ASP A 73 -3.81 -3.61 -16.25
N MET A 74 -3.72 -4.65 -17.09
CA MET A 74 -4.40 -4.70 -18.39
C MET A 74 -5.79 -5.35 -18.35
N GLU A 75 -6.10 -6.17 -17.34
CA GLU A 75 -7.37 -6.92 -17.27
C GLU A 75 -8.43 -6.29 -16.36
N LEU A 76 -8.01 -5.43 -15.43
CA LEU A 76 -8.92 -4.72 -14.55
C LEU A 76 -9.08 -3.28 -15.07
N ASP A 77 -10.27 -2.93 -15.54
CA ASP A 77 -10.63 -1.56 -15.97
C ASP A 77 -10.71 -0.63 -14.73
N LEU A 78 -9.53 -0.21 -14.25
CA LEU A 78 -9.37 0.52 -13.02
C LEU A 78 -9.38 2.02 -13.30
N LYS A 79 -10.45 2.68 -12.90
CA LYS A 79 -10.70 4.12 -13.15
C LYS A 79 -10.42 5.01 -11.92
N ARG A 80 -9.69 4.54 -10.90
CA ARG A 80 -9.61 5.20 -9.59
C ARG A 80 -8.18 5.25 -9.06
N ASP A 81 -7.94 6.24 -8.21
CA ASP A 81 -6.63 6.49 -7.62
C ASP A 81 -6.32 5.53 -6.47
N SER A 82 -5.05 5.17 -6.35
CA SER A 82 -4.57 4.18 -5.37
C SER A 82 -3.80 4.84 -4.24
N ALA A 83 -4.03 4.41 -3.01
CA ALA A 83 -3.27 4.84 -1.84
C ALA A 83 -2.71 3.64 -1.06
N ARG A 84 -1.58 3.82 -0.39
CA ARG A 84 -0.97 2.77 0.44
C ARG A 84 -0.23 3.35 1.63
N SER A 85 -0.09 2.56 2.69
CA SER A 85 0.71 2.94 3.85
C SER A 85 1.42 1.73 4.47
N LEU A 86 2.62 1.96 4.97
CA LEU A 86 3.45 1.00 5.69
C LEU A 86 4.01 1.66 6.95
N VAL A 87 4.07 0.94 8.06
CA VAL A 87 4.51 1.47 9.36
C VAL A 87 5.50 0.50 10.00
N HIS A 88 6.50 1.05 10.67
CA HIS A 88 7.44 0.27 11.46
C HIS A 88 6.70 -0.47 12.59
N PRO A 89 6.95 -1.77 12.83
CA PRO A 89 6.20 -2.56 13.82
C PRO A 89 6.21 -1.99 15.24
N ALA A 90 7.32 -1.40 15.68
CA ALA A 90 7.41 -0.74 16.99
C ALA A 90 6.48 0.48 17.14
N TRP A 91 6.01 1.03 16.03
CA TRP A 91 5.11 2.18 15.95
C TRP A 91 3.72 1.80 15.41
N ALA A 92 3.44 0.50 15.33
CA ALA A 92 2.11 0.02 15.00
C ALA A 92 1.10 0.51 16.05
N ARG A 93 -0.14 0.80 15.59
CA ARG A 93 -1.24 1.34 16.42
C ARG A 93 -0.99 2.75 17.01
N CYS A 94 0.06 3.45 16.60
CA CYS A 94 0.36 4.83 17.00
C CYS A 94 -0.26 5.87 16.04
N ARG A 95 -1.31 5.53 15.31
CA ARG A 95 -2.02 6.36 14.31
C ARG A 95 -1.18 6.79 13.10
N ILE A 96 0.06 6.35 12.96
CA ILE A 96 0.95 6.74 11.85
C ILE A 96 0.34 6.35 10.50
N ALA A 97 -0.15 5.12 10.35
CA ALA A 97 -0.82 4.67 9.12
C ALA A 97 -2.02 5.55 8.78
N ARG A 98 -2.82 5.95 9.78
CA ARG A 98 -3.96 6.85 9.60
C ARG A 98 -3.51 8.23 9.13
N THR A 99 -2.50 8.80 9.74
CA THR A 99 -1.94 10.11 9.36
C THR A 99 -1.45 10.09 7.90
N ILE A 100 -0.77 9.03 7.49
CA ILE A 100 -0.32 8.86 6.10
C ILE A 100 -1.53 8.77 5.16
N LEU A 101 -2.52 7.95 5.49
CA LEU A 101 -3.72 7.76 4.68
C LEU A 101 -4.51 9.06 4.52
N GLU A 102 -4.74 9.80 5.60
CA GLU A 102 -5.38 11.12 5.60
C GLU A 102 -4.62 12.13 4.74
N ARG A 103 -3.28 12.07 4.75
CA ARG A 103 -2.45 12.91 3.89
C ARG A 103 -2.61 12.55 2.42
N CYS A 104 -2.64 11.26 2.09
CA CYS A 104 -2.92 10.79 0.73
C CYS A 104 -4.32 11.22 0.27
N GLU A 105 -5.36 10.99 1.08
CA GLU A 105 -6.74 11.39 0.76
C GLU A 105 -6.87 12.90 0.52
N LYS A 106 -6.19 13.71 1.35
CA LYS A 106 -6.15 15.16 1.15
C LYS A 106 -5.49 15.53 -0.18
N ALA A 107 -4.37 14.91 -0.52
CA ALA A 107 -3.67 15.16 -1.78
C ALA A 107 -4.51 14.74 -2.99
N ILE A 108 -5.17 13.59 -2.92
CA ILE A 108 -6.10 13.09 -3.94
C ILE A 108 -7.26 14.08 -4.16
N ARG A 109 -7.87 14.59 -3.08
CA ARG A 109 -8.93 15.63 -3.19
C ARG A 109 -8.42 16.92 -3.84
N LEU A 110 -7.21 17.36 -3.47
CA LEU A 110 -6.60 18.56 -4.05
C LEU A 110 -6.26 18.39 -5.53
N ALA A 111 -5.96 17.18 -5.97
CA ALA A 111 -5.76 16.83 -7.38
C ALA A 111 -7.10 16.73 -8.17
N GLY A 112 -8.26 16.90 -7.50
CA GLY A 112 -9.57 16.92 -8.15
C GLY A 112 -10.30 15.59 -8.20
N PHE A 113 -9.74 14.55 -7.57
CA PHE A 113 -10.34 13.21 -7.53
C PHE A 113 -11.27 13.04 -6.32
N ARG A 114 -12.26 12.17 -6.46
CA ARG A 114 -13.26 11.92 -5.42
C ARG A 114 -13.39 10.46 -5.01
N ASP A 115 -12.84 9.58 -5.78
CA ASP A 115 -12.89 8.14 -5.51
C ASP A 115 -11.48 7.61 -5.30
N VAL A 116 -11.29 6.83 -4.26
CA VAL A 116 -10.04 6.12 -3.96
C VAL A 116 -10.29 4.63 -4.05
N GLU A 117 -9.40 3.96 -4.75
CA GLU A 117 -9.38 2.51 -4.83
C GLU A 117 -7.98 2.01 -4.49
N LEU A 118 -7.91 0.95 -3.70
CA LEU A 118 -6.64 0.33 -3.38
C LEU A 118 -6.81 -1.18 -3.18
N VAL A 119 -5.69 -1.87 -3.25
CA VAL A 119 -5.60 -3.27 -2.88
C VAL A 119 -4.98 -3.37 -1.50
N ALA A 120 -5.77 -3.86 -0.56
CA ALA A 120 -5.32 -4.12 0.80
C ALA A 120 -4.81 -5.56 0.93
N THR A 121 -3.74 -5.71 1.71
CA THR A 121 -3.40 -7.02 2.24
C THR A 121 -4.44 -7.46 3.27
N LEU A 122 -4.58 -8.77 3.51
CA LEU A 122 -5.52 -9.29 4.51
C LEU A 122 -5.24 -8.70 5.90
N THR A 123 -3.98 -8.44 6.23
CA THR A 123 -3.58 -7.76 7.47
C THR A 123 -4.10 -6.32 7.54
N GLY A 124 -4.15 -5.62 6.43
CA GLY A 124 -4.57 -4.22 6.36
C GLY A 124 -6.09 -4.01 6.30
N GLU A 125 -6.85 -5.04 6.03
CA GLU A 125 -8.29 -4.98 5.79
C GLU A 125 -9.05 -4.24 6.90
N LEU A 126 -8.86 -4.63 8.16
CA LEU A 126 -9.50 -4.00 9.32
C LEU A 126 -9.12 -2.52 9.51
N PHE A 127 -7.89 -2.18 9.17
CA PHE A 127 -7.44 -0.79 9.24
C PHE A 127 -8.19 0.10 8.24
N TYR A 128 -8.38 -0.39 7.03
CA TYR A 128 -9.10 0.35 6.00
C TYR A 128 -10.60 0.40 6.25
N GLU A 129 -11.22 -0.67 6.78
CA GLU A 129 -12.60 -0.64 7.26
C GLU A 129 -12.80 0.43 8.34
N ALA A 130 -11.92 0.49 9.34
CA ALA A 130 -11.93 1.51 10.38
C ALA A 130 -11.65 2.94 9.84
N SER A 131 -11.19 3.05 8.60
CA SER A 131 -10.96 4.30 7.87
C SER A 131 -12.08 4.61 6.86
N CYS A 132 -13.22 3.93 6.98
CA CYS A 132 -14.43 4.10 6.16
C CYS A 132 -14.24 3.68 4.68
N TYR A 133 -13.37 2.70 4.42
CA TYR A 133 -13.32 2.03 3.13
C TYR A 133 -14.30 0.87 3.08
N SER A 134 -14.98 0.72 1.96
CA SER A 134 -15.87 -0.42 1.71
C SER A 134 -15.09 -1.58 1.12
N GLN A 135 -15.36 -2.78 1.61
CA GLN A 135 -14.82 -4.00 1.05
C GLN A 135 -15.38 -4.28 -0.35
N GLY A 136 -14.52 -4.74 -1.24
CA GLY A 136 -14.85 -5.21 -2.57
C GLY A 136 -14.51 -6.68 -2.76
N VAL A 137 -14.00 -7.02 -3.91
CA VAL A 137 -13.72 -8.40 -4.31
C VAL A 137 -12.36 -8.85 -3.77
N ARG A 138 -12.30 -10.07 -3.25
CA ARG A 138 -11.04 -10.77 -2.94
C ARG A 138 -10.50 -11.43 -4.20
N PHE A 139 -9.20 -11.33 -4.42
CA PHE A 139 -8.52 -11.95 -5.54
C PHE A 139 -7.06 -12.29 -5.19
N GLU A 140 -6.36 -12.92 -6.09
CA GLU A 140 -4.97 -13.31 -5.90
C GLU A 140 -4.06 -12.62 -6.90
N ILE A 141 -2.94 -12.08 -6.43
CA ILE A 141 -1.90 -11.49 -7.27
C ILE A 141 -0.82 -12.55 -7.50
N PRO A 142 -0.50 -12.90 -8.76
CA PRO A 142 0.60 -13.80 -9.06
C PRO A 142 1.94 -13.15 -8.71
N LEU A 143 2.80 -13.90 -8.01
CA LEU A 143 4.13 -13.48 -7.62
C LEU A 143 5.21 -14.07 -8.56
N ALA A 144 6.38 -13.42 -8.61
CA ALA A 144 7.48 -13.84 -9.48
C ALA A 144 8.03 -15.25 -9.16
N ASN A 145 7.84 -15.73 -7.93
CA ASN A 145 8.25 -17.07 -7.49
C ASN A 145 7.20 -18.18 -7.77
N GLY A 146 6.16 -17.91 -8.56
CA GLY A 146 5.08 -18.84 -8.87
C GLY A 146 4.02 -19.01 -7.78
N LEU A 147 4.14 -18.31 -6.66
CA LEU A 147 3.11 -18.21 -5.62
C LEU A 147 2.09 -17.14 -5.98
N SER A 148 0.99 -17.10 -5.25
CA SER A 148 0.01 -16.02 -5.31
C SER A 148 -0.11 -15.31 -3.96
N LEU A 149 -0.54 -14.05 -3.98
CA LEU A 149 -0.79 -13.22 -2.80
C LEU A 149 -2.29 -12.92 -2.74
N PRO A 150 -3.04 -13.51 -1.79
CA PRO A 150 -4.44 -13.16 -1.60
C PRO A 150 -4.59 -11.75 -1.04
N VAL A 151 -5.44 -10.97 -1.67
CA VAL A 151 -5.66 -9.55 -1.35
C VAL A 151 -7.14 -9.20 -1.50
N VAL A 152 -7.51 -8.02 -1.03
CA VAL A 152 -8.87 -7.50 -1.17
C VAL A 152 -8.86 -6.10 -1.81
N ARG A 153 -9.71 -5.94 -2.81
CA ARG A 153 -9.98 -4.63 -3.40
C ARG A 153 -10.91 -3.86 -2.49
N ILE A 154 -10.58 -2.63 -2.17
CA ILE A 154 -11.36 -1.75 -1.31
C ILE A 154 -11.49 -0.37 -1.95
N VAL A 155 -12.59 0.30 -1.66
CA VAL A 155 -12.94 1.59 -2.27
C VAL A 155 -13.48 2.56 -1.23
N LYS A 156 -13.28 3.86 -1.48
CA LYS A 156 -13.85 4.94 -0.68
C LYS A 156 -14.18 6.12 -1.57
N GLN A 157 -15.33 6.72 -1.34
CA GLN A 157 -15.66 8.04 -1.86
C GLN A 157 -15.18 9.11 -0.86
N LEU A 158 -14.43 10.09 -1.34
CA LEU A 158 -13.82 11.14 -0.52
C LEU A 158 -14.74 12.35 -0.32
#